data_0551069bff05b578fd7c9f03d2bd4eb7
#
_entry.id   0551069bff05b578fd7c9f03d2bd4eb7
#
_cell.length_a   1.000
_cell.length_b   1.000
_cell.length_c   1.000
_cell.angle_alpha   90.00
_cell.angle_beta   90.00
_cell.angle_gamma   90.00
#
_symmetry.space_group_name_H-M   'P 1'
#
loop_
_entity.id
_entity.type
_entity.pdbx_description
1 polymer ?
#
loop_
_entity_poly.entity_id
_entity_poly.type
_entity_poly.pdbx_seq_one_letter_code
_entity_poly.pdbx_strand_id
1 'polypeptide(L)'
;FPKKKALTPAPNLHFQGEIRVGDAIWPVDDWVGLRGHNWGEHAHTYAYGNCNVWDDGANRAFDGFTAKIKLGNKLSPWLSSVIGSEPYVSKNRIRNWFRAGAMDAEHWTLDFPGRERVQLSMVANRADYVGLRYGYPDGSEGYCYNTKFADTIWQVGSQLFTSRCGELEVFVPDPLDGVPLHPSPGWKPADGDYRSS
;
A
#
# COMPACT_ATOMS: atom_id res chain seq x y z
N PHE A 1 -9.46 19.93 4.03
CA PHE A 1 -8.17 19.41 4.54
C PHE A 1 -8.23 17.93 4.69
N PRO A 2 -7.18 17.15 4.36
CA PRO A 2 -7.44 16.08 3.41
C PRO A 2 -8.61 15.27 3.89
N LYS A 3 -9.59 15.07 3.01
CA LYS A 3 -10.78 14.24 3.28
C LYS A 3 -10.42 12.74 3.36
N LYS A 4 -9.14 12.40 3.33
CA LYS A 4 -8.59 11.06 3.48
C LYS A 4 -7.69 10.99 4.71
N LYS A 5 -7.84 9.93 5.50
CA LYS A 5 -6.99 9.63 6.64
C LYS A 5 -6.54 8.19 6.58
N ALA A 6 -5.28 7.96 6.94
CA ALA A 6 -4.69 6.64 7.11
C ALA A 6 -4.05 6.55 8.49
N LEU A 7 -4.21 5.42 9.13
CA LEU A 7 -3.67 5.13 10.46
C LEU A 7 -3.31 3.66 10.53
N THR A 8 -2.11 3.36 10.98
CA THR A 8 -1.67 1.99 11.25
C THR A 8 -1.27 1.86 12.71
N PRO A 9 -2.25 1.62 13.60
CA PRO A 9 -2.00 1.58 15.04
C PRO A 9 -1.16 0.37 15.46
N ALA A 10 -1.12 -0.67 14.65
CA ALA A 10 -0.31 -1.85 14.89
C ALA A 10 0.29 -2.34 13.56
N PRO A 11 1.50 -1.86 13.22
CA PRO A 11 2.15 -2.18 11.95
C PRO A 11 2.73 -3.60 11.91
N ASN A 12 2.81 -4.26 13.05
CA ASN A 12 3.32 -5.62 13.18
C ASN A 12 2.48 -6.39 14.20
N LEU A 13 1.71 -7.36 13.71
CA LEU A 13 0.83 -8.20 14.50
C LEU A 13 1.05 -9.66 14.14
N HIS A 14 0.87 -10.53 15.13
CA HIS A 14 0.88 -11.96 14.97
C HIS A 14 -0.54 -12.49 15.05
N PHE A 15 -0.94 -13.30 14.07
CA PHE A 15 -2.28 -13.85 13.94
C PHE A 15 -2.27 -15.36 14.19
N GLN A 16 -3.26 -15.83 14.89
CA GLN A 16 -3.52 -17.26 15.12
C GLN A 16 -4.99 -17.55 14.89
N GLY A 17 -5.30 -18.73 14.34
CA GLY A 17 -6.66 -19.16 14.08
C GLY A 17 -6.79 -19.98 12.81
N GLU A 18 -7.86 -19.73 12.07
CA GLU A 18 -8.11 -20.39 10.78
C GLU A 18 -8.81 -19.45 9.81
N ILE A 19 -8.55 -19.63 8.53
CA ILE A 19 -9.29 -19.01 7.42
C ILE A 19 -10.10 -20.08 6.73
N ARG A 20 -11.41 -19.83 6.55
CA ARG A 20 -12.32 -20.72 5.83
C ARG A 20 -12.84 -20.04 4.59
N VAL A 21 -12.73 -20.72 3.45
CA VAL A 21 -13.29 -20.27 2.17
C VAL A 21 -13.96 -21.49 1.50
N GLY A 22 -15.28 -21.50 1.47
CA GLY A 22 -16.02 -22.70 1.09
C GLY A 22 -15.65 -23.87 2.02
N ASP A 23 -15.22 -24.98 1.43
CA ASP A 23 -14.80 -26.18 2.15
C ASP A 23 -13.30 -26.19 2.50
N ALA A 24 -12.54 -25.21 2.02
CA ALA A 24 -11.11 -25.11 2.31
C ALA A 24 -10.86 -24.44 3.67
N ILE A 25 -9.97 -25.02 4.46
CA ILE A 25 -9.56 -24.50 5.77
C ILE A 25 -8.03 -24.35 5.76
N TRP A 26 -7.56 -23.16 6.07
CA TRP A 26 -6.15 -22.88 6.24
C TRP A 26 -5.86 -22.54 7.72
N PRO A 27 -4.99 -23.32 8.38
CA PRO A 27 -4.54 -22.95 9.71
C PRO A 27 -3.69 -21.67 9.62
N VAL A 28 -3.90 -20.76 10.55
CA VAL A 28 -3.11 -19.55 10.75
C VAL A 28 -2.31 -19.75 12.02
N ASP A 29 -1.01 -19.95 11.89
CA ASP A 29 -0.10 -20.14 13.00
C ASP A 29 1.03 -19.12 12.89
N ASP A 30 0.99 -18.12 13.78
CA ASP A 30 1.97 -17.02 13.86
C ASP A 30 2.17 -16.23 12.55
N TRP A 31 1.09 -16.03 11.79
CA TRP A 31 1.15 -15.20 10.58
C TRP A 31 1.35 -13.74 10.93
N VAL A 32 2.29 -13.11 10.25
CA VAL A 32 2.62 -11.70 10.46
C VAL A 32 1.74 -10.82 9.57
N GLY A 33 1.28 -9.71 10.10
CA GLY A 33 0.47 -8.75 9.36
C GLY A 33 0.35 -7.42 10.09
N LEU A 34 -0.56 -6.58 9.66
CA LEU A 34 -0.80 -5.28 10.25
C LEU A 34 -2.28 -5.03 10.52
N ARG A 35 -2.56 -4.07 11.40
CA ARG A 35 -3.88 -3.47 11.54
C ARG A 35 -3.82 -2.03 11.08
N GLY A 36 -4.38 -1.79 9.90
CA GLY A 36 -4.53 -0.46 9.32
C GLY A 36 -5.97 0.01 9.34
N HIS A 37 -6.17 1.31 9.27
CA HIS A 37 -7.47 1.95 9.08
C HIS A 37 -7.32 3.10 8.09
N ASN A 38 -8.06 3.02 7.00
CA ASN A 38 -8.03 4.00 5.92
C ASN A 38 -9.46 4.41 5.56
N TRP A 39 -9.72 5.71 5.50
CA TRP A 39 -11.06 6.23 5.17
C TRP A 39 -11.01 7.59 4.48
N GLY A 40 -12.07 7.90 3.74
CA GLY A 40 -12.23 9.16 3.02
C GLY A 40 -12.08 9.01 1.51
N GLU A 41 -11.93 10.13 0.81
CA GLU A 41 -11.83 10.16 -0.65
C GLU A 41 -10.54 9.47 -1.13
N HIS A 42 -10.62 8.79 -2.28
CA HIS A 42 -9.45 8.23 -2.93
C HIS A 42 -8.48 9.32 -3.40
N ALA A 43 -7.18 9.06 -3.30
CA ALA A 43 -6.18 9.85 -3.99
C ALA A 43 -6.35 9.67 -5.52
N HIS A 44 -5.89 10.62 -6.32
CA HIS A 44 -5.92 10.51 -7.77
C HIS A 44 -5.01 9.39 -8.28
N THR A 45 -3.85 9.28 -7.69
CA THR A 45 -2.91 8.17 -7.89
C THR A 45 -2.05 7.99 -6.63
N TYR A 46 -1.67 6.77 -6.33
CA TYR A 46 -0.80 6.50 -5.19
C TYR A 46 -0.05 5.18 -5.35
N ALA A 47 1.08 5.07 -4.65
CA ALA A 47 1.64 3.82 -4.19
C ALA A 47 1.49 3.74 -2.67
N TYR A 48 1.09 2.59 -2.18
CA TYR A 48 1.08 2.21 -0.78
C TYR A 48 1.90 0.93 -0.66
N GLY A 49 2.68 0.84 0.39
CA GLY A 49 3.42 -0.39 0.64
C GLY A 49 3.68 -0.62 2.11
N ASN A 50 3.77 -1.87 2.46
CA ASN A 50 4.21 -2.32 3.77
C ASN A 50 5.14 -3.53 3.65
N CYS A 51 5.96 -3.72 4.68
CA CYS A 51 6.77 -4.90 4.85
C CYS A 51 6.95 -5.17 6.34
N ASN A 52 6.65 -6.37 6.77
CA ASN A 52 6.82 -6.84 8.14
C ASN A 52 7.41 -8.26 8.22
N VAL A 53 7.86 -8.79 7.08
CA VAL A 53 8.63 -10.03 6.98
C VAL A 53 9.96 -9.70 6.33
N TRP A 54 11.07 -9.95 7.02
CA TRP A 54 12.41 -9.57 6.59
C TRP A 54 13.31 -10.78 6.50
N ASP A 55 14.27 -10.77 5.56
CA ASP A 55 15.16 -11.91 5.28
C ASP A 55 16.02 -12.30 6.48
N ASP A 56 16.29 -11.36 7.39
CA ASP A 56 17.04 -11.60 8.62
C ASP A 56 16.15 -12.08 9.80
N GLY A 57 14.86 -12.24 9.59
CA GLY A 57 13.90 -12.71 10.59
C GLY A 57 13.62 -11.73 11.74
N ALA A 58 14.14 -10.51 11.67
CA ALA A 58 13.97 -9.57 12.75
C ALA A 58 12.57 -8.94 12.76
N ASN A 59 12.04 -8.75 13.96
CA ASN A 59 10.74 -8.13 14.19
C ASN A 59 10.80 -6.62 13.95
N ARG A 60 10.49 -6.20 12.74
CA ARG A 60 10.36 -4.80 12.33
C ARG A 60 9.27 -4.65 11.29
N ALA A 61 8.70 -3.47 11.20
CA ALA A 61 7.65 -3.17 10.23
C ALA A 61 7.89 -1.83 9.55
N PHE A 62 7.49 -1.76 8.31
CA PHE A 62 7.39 -0.54 7.54
C PHE A 62 5.99 -0.46 6.91
N ASP A 63 5.40 0.73 6.92
CA ASP A 63 4.11 1.04 6.29
C ASP A 63 4.09 2.51 5.86
N GLY A 64 3.82 2.77 4.58
CA GLY A 64 3.85 4.12 4.05
C GLY A 64 3.16 4.28 2.70
N PHE A 65 3.14 5.50 2.20
CA PHE A 65 2.57 5.83 0.90
C PHE A 65 3.22 7.04 0.23
N THR A 66 3.01 7.12 -1.08
CA THR A 66 3.24 8.30 -1.92
C THR A 66 2.00 8.52 -2.77
N ALA A 67 1.46 9.73 -2.79
CA ALA A 67 0.18 10.00 -3.46
C ALA A 67 0.15 11.39 -4.11
N LYS A 68 -0.69 11.53 -5.15
CA LYS A 68 -1.20 12.81 -5.64
C LYS A 68 -2.69 12.92 -5.33
N ILE A 69 -3.09 14.05 -4.82
CA ILE A 69 -4.50 14.36 -4.50
C ILE A 69 -5.02 15.50 -5.39
N LYS A 70 -6.31 15.51 -5.65
CA LYS A 70 -6.96 16.63 -6.36
C LYS A 70 -7.08 17.83 -5.43
N LEU A 71 -6.65 18.99 -5.89
CA LEU A 71 -6.78 20.29 -5.26
C LEU A 71 -7.59 21.19 -6.21
N GLY A 72 -8.91 21.04 -6.18
CA GLY A 72 -9.78 21.60 -7.21
C GLY A 72 -9.46 20.97 -8.58
N ASN A 73 -9.14 21.81 -9.58
CA ASN A 73 -8.80 21.36 -10.93
C ASN A 73 -7.32 21.01 -11.14
N LYS A 74 -6.51 21.05 -10.08
CA LYS A 74 -5.08 20.75 -10.14
C LYS A 74 -4.74 19.51 -9.31
N LEU A 75 -3.63 18.86 -9.66
CA LEU A 75 -3.05 17.82 -8.83
C LEU A 75 -2.01 18.43 -7.89
N SER A 76 -1.93 17.88 -6.70
CA SER A 76 -0.84 18.20 -5.77
C SER A 76 0.52 17.73 -6.33
N PRO A 77 1.64 18.26 -5.82
CA PRO A 77 2.91 17.55 -5.86
C PRO A 77 2.77 16.15 -5.24
N TRP A 78 3.78 15.30 -5.42
CA TRP A 78 3.86 14.05 -4.69
C TRP A 78 3.91 14.31 -3.19
N LEU A 79 3.00 13.70 -2.45
CA LEU A 79 2.92 13.73 -1.00
C LEU A 79 3.28 12.33 -0.49
N SER A 80 4.30 12.25 0.35
CA SER A 80 4.76 10.96 0.87
C SER A 80 4.74 10.96 2.39
N SER A 81 4.38 9.83 2.98
CA SER A 81 4.40 9.67 4.42
C SER A 81 4.69 8.23 4.78
N VAL A 82 5.34 8.04 5.92
CA VAL A 82 5.36 6.78 6.65
C VAL A 82 4.24 6.84 7.68
N ILE A 83 3.37 5.85 7.70
CA ILE A 83 2.18 5.80 8.55
C ILE A 83 2.50 5.02 9.83
N GLY A 84 3.11 3.86 9.68
CA GLY A 84 3.56 3.01 10.77
C GLY A 84 4.94 2.45 10.46
N SER A 85 5.81 2.40 11.46
CA SER A 85 7.11 1.74 11.33
C SER A 85 7.75 1.67 12.72
N GLU A 86 8.33 0.56 13.02
CA GLU A 86 9.10 0.34 14.24
C GLU A 86 10.42 -0.30 13.89
N PRO A 87 11.52 0.16 14.52
CA PRO A 87 11.65 1.23 15.53
C PRO A 87 12.02 2.62 14.97
N TYR A 88 12.05 2.81 13.64
CA TYR A 88 12.82 3.87 12.96
C TYR A 88 12.04 5.11 12.51
N VAL A 89 10.82 5.36 13.00
CA VAL A 89 10.02 6.47 12.49
C VAL A 89 9.98 7.69 13.35
N SER A 90 10.23 8.81 12.70
CA SER A 90 9.97 10.13 13.28
C SER A 90 8.48 10.33 13.53
N LYS A 91 8.09 10.54 14.79
CA LYS A 91 6.72 10.91 15.20
C LYS A 91 6.31 12.31 14.69
N ASN A 92 7.17 13.02 13.98
CA ASN A 92 6.89 14.35 13.46
C ASN A 92 6.09 14.25 12.15
N ARG A 93 4.76 14.37 12.26
CA ARG A 93 3.82 14.29 11.12
C ARG A 93 4.10 15.33 10.04
N ILE A 94 4.52 16.55 10.39
CA ILE A 94 4.79 17.61 9.41
C ILE A 94 6.03 17.27 8.59
N ARG A 95 7.09 16.77 9.20
CA ARG A 95 8.28 16.30 8.49
C ARG A 95 7.98 15.13 7.55
N ASN A 96 7.00 14.31 7.87
CA ASN A 96 6.63 13.17 7.04
C ASN A 96 5.86 13.54 5.77
N TRP A 97 5.26 14.74 5.70
CA TRP A 97 4.44 15.18 4.55
C TRP A 97 5.24 15.79 3.39
N PHE A 98 6.49 16.17 3.62
CA PHE A 98 7.34 16.85 2.62
C PHE A 98 8.52 15.97 2.21
N ARG A 99 8.30 14.67 2.10
CA ARG A 99 9.34 13.71 1.78
C ARG A 99 9.36 13.39 0.30
N ALA A 100 10.55 13.15 -0.23
CA ALA A 100 10.68 12.74 -1.62
C ALA A 100 10.18 11.30 -1.77
N GLY A 101 9.16 11.14 -2.59
CA GLY A 101 8.65 9.83 -3.01
C GLY A 101 8.41 9.86 -4.50
N ALA A 102 8.72 8.77 -5.16
CA ALA A 102 8.45 8.57 -6.57
C ALA A 102 7.87 7.18 -6.79
N MET A 103 6.95 7.08 -7.75
CA MET A 103 6.35 5.81 -8.12
C MET A 103 6.11 5.74 -9.63
N ASP A 104 6.19 4.55 -10.14
CA ASP A 104 5.58 4.13 -11.40
C ASP A 104 4.77 2.84 -11.17
N ALA A 105 4.47 2.11 -12.24
CA ALA A 105 3.67 0.90 -12.14
C ALA A 105 4.37 -0.26 -11.42
N GLU A 106 5.68 -0.28 -11.38
CA GLU A 106 6.48 -1.41 -10.87
C GLU A 106 7.41 -1.00 -9.74
N HIS A 107 7.68 0.32 -9.58
CA HIS A 107 8.64 0.82 -8.63
C HIS A 107 8.02 1.86 -7.71
N TRP A 108 8.35 1.77 -6.46
CA TRP A 108 8.06 2.81 -5.49
C TRP A 108 9.29 3.09 -4.62
N THR A 109 9.64 4.36 -4.48
CA THR A 109 10.77 4.80 -3.67
C THR A 109 10.36 5.89 -2.70
N LEU A 110 10.98 5.88 -1.52
CA LEU A 110 10.92 6.95 -0.54
C LEU A 110 12.32 7.35 -0.11
N ASP A 111 12.57 8.64 0.03
CA ASP A 111 13.80 9.19 0.60
C ASP A 111 13.45 10.16 1.74
N PHE A 112 13.96 9.86 2.91
CA PHE A 112 13.74 10.62 4.13
C PHE A 112 15.07 11.21 4.62
N PRO A 113 15.40 12.46 4.25
CA PRO A 113 16.57 13.13 4.78
C PRO A 113 16.39 13.37 6.28
N GLY A 114 17.41 13.08 7.07
CA GLY A 114 17.41 13.23 8.51
C GLY A 114 18.81 13.02 9.09
N ARG A 115 18.90 12.96 10.41
CA ARG A 115 20.17 12.62 11.11
C ARG A 115 20.66 11.23 10.68
N GLU A 116 19.72 10.32 10.46
CA GLU A 116 19.92 9.08 9.73
C GLU A 116 19.03 9.13 8.49
N ARG A 117 19.67 9.03 7.34
CA ARG A 117 18.93 8.96 6.07
C ARG A 117 18.18 7.64 6.01
N VAL A 118 16.90 7.71 5.71
CA VAL A 118 16.06 6.51 5.51
C VAL A 118 15.65 6.48 4.05
N GLN A 119 15.91 5.36 3.40
CA GLN A 119 15.52 5.11 2.02
C GLN A 119 14.75 3.81 1.93
N LEU A 120 13.70 3.82 1.14
CA LEU A 120 12.93 2.63 0.78
C LEU A 120 12.91 2.50 -0.73
N SER A 121 13.06 1.29 -1.21
CA SER A 121 12.77 0.89 -2.59
C SER A 121 11.95 -0.38 -2.57
N MET A 122 10.83 -0.37 -3.29
CA MET A 122 10.02 -1.57 -3.56
C MET A 122 9.90 -1.74 -5.06
N VAL A 123 10.13 -2.96 -5.53
CA VAL A 123 10.07 -3.34 -6.94
C VAL A 123 9.15 -4.54 -7.08
N ALA A 124 8.12 -4.40 -7.92
CA ALA A 124 7.16 -5.47 -8.21
C ALA A 124 7.28 -5.92 -9.66
N ASN A 125 7.06 -7.21 -9.89
CA ASN A 125 6.87 -7.74 -11.22
C ASN A 125 5.38 -7.66 -11.60
N ARG A 126 5.06 -7.20 -12.80
CA ARG A 126 3.66 -7.14 -13.28
C ARG A 126 2.95 -8.48 -13.25
N ALA A 127 3.67 -9.57 -13.45
CA ALA A 127 3.11 -10.92 -13.39
C ALA A 127 2.58 -11.31 -12.00
N ASP A 128 3.05 -10.63 -10.95
CA ASP A 128 2.65 -10.88 -9.56
C ASP A 128 1.50 -9.98 -9.10
N TYR A 129 1.02 -9.07 -9.95
CA TYR A 129 -0.10 -8.20 -9.61
C TYR A 129 -1.46 -8.88 -9.76
N VAL A 130 -2.30 -8.64 -8.79
CA VAL A 130 -3.75 -8.79 -8.92
C VAL A 130 -4.33 -7.41 -9.20
N GLY A 131 -4.94 -7.23 -10.36
CA GLY A 131 -5.58 -5.99 -10.77
C GLY A 131 -7.04 -5.94 -10.32
N LEU A 132 -7.45 -4.86 -9.69
CA LEU A 132 -8.82 -4.60 -9.23
C LEU A 132 -9.38 -3.36 -9.92
N ARG A 133 -10.59 -3.47 -10.43
CA ARG A 133 -11.33 -2.35 -11.01
C ARG A 133 -12.31 -1.78 -9.98
N TYR A 134 -12.20 -0.50 -9.70
CA TYR A 134 -13.13 0.24 -8.84
C TYR A 134 -14.07 1.08 -9.71
N GLY A 135 -15.37 0.90 -9.54
CA GLY A 135 -16.38 1.81 -10.09
C GLY A 135 -16.82 2.82 -9.05
N TYR A 136 -16.95 4.08 -9.45
CA TYR A 136 -17.43 5.15 -8.59
C TYR A 136 -18.88 5.52 -8.90
N PRO A 137 -19.61 6.14 -7.94
CA PRO A 137 -21.01 6.52 -8.14
C PRO A 137 -21.24 7.52 -9.29
N ASP A 138 -20.21 8.29 -9.66
CA ASP A 138 -20.24 9.23 -10.79
C ASP A 138 -19.99 8.58 -12.16
N GLY A 139 -19.83 7.25 -12.18
CA GLY A 139 -19.55 6.46 -13.38
C GLY A 139 -18.06 6.42 -13.79
N SER A 140 -17.20 7.11 -13.07
CA SER A 140 -15.75 7.00 -13.31
C SER A 140 -15.20 5.68 -12.78
N GLU A 141 -14.01 5.32 -13.24
CA GLU A 141 -13.31 4.11 -12.81
C GLU A 141 -11.90 4.44 -12.31
N GLY A 142 -11.34 3.54 -11.53
CA GLY A 142 -9.96 3.56 -11.11
C GLY A 142 -9.42 2.14 -10.97
N TYR A 143 -8.14 1.99 -11.00
CA TYR A 143 -7.49 0.68 -11.10
C TYR A 143 -6.45 0.53 -10.00
N CYS A 144 -6.59 -0.53 -9.24
CA CYS A 144 -5.70 -0.86 -8.13
C CYS A 144 -4.98 -2.17 -8.43
N TYR A 145 -3.68 -2.14 -8.33
CA TYR A 145 -2.82 -3.30 -8.56
C TYR A 145 -2.08 -3.62 -7.28
N ASN A 146 -2.22 -4.85 -6.81
CA ASN A 146 -1.68 -5.27 -5.52
C ASN A 146 -0.84 -6.54 -5.68
N THR A 147 0.33 -6.55 -5.07
CA THR A 147 1.17 -7.74 -4.91
C THR A 147 1.64 -7.88 -3.47
N LYS A 148 1.93 -9.12 -3.06
CA LYS A 148 2.57 -9.46 -1.79
C LYS A 148 4.03 -9.91 -1.97
N PHE A 149 4.58 -9.75 -3.18
CA PHE A 149 5.87 -10.27 -3.59
C PHE A 149 6.81 -9.19 -4.12
N ALA A 150 6.66 -7.94 -3.64
CA ALA A 150 7.58 -6.88 -4.02
C ALA A 150 8.94 -7.07 -3.33
N ASP A 151 10.00 -7.03 -4.14
CA ASP A 151 11.37 -6.96 -3.63
C ASP A 151 11.53 -5.61 -2.91
N THR A 152 11.84 -5.67 -1.63
CA THR A 152 11.90 -4.52 -0.74
C THR A 152 13.30 -4.33 -0.20
N ILE A 153 13.81 -3.12 -0.32
CA ILE A 153 15.06 -2.68 0.30
C ILE A 153 14.75 -1.50 1.20
N TRP A 154 15.07 -1.63 2.47
CA TRP A 154 14.96 -0.56 3.45
C TRP A 154 16.31 -0.25 4.07
N GLN A 155 16.81 0.94 3.83
CA GLN A 155 18.08 1.41 4.36
C GLN A 155 17.85 2.47 5.44
N VAL A 156 18.50 2.31 6.59
CA VAL A 156 18.49 3.27 7.69
C VAL A 156 19.93 3.55 8.10
N GLY A 157 20.44 4.71 7.71
CA GLY A 157 21.87 5.03 7.87
C GLY A 157 22.75 4.02 7.11
N SER A 158 23.58 3.26 7.83
CA SER A 158 24.40 2.19 7.27
C SER A 158 23.74 0.80 7.31
N GLN A 159 22.59 0.66 7.93
CA GLN A 159 21.88 -0.60 8.01
C GLN A 159 21.04 -0.83 6.77
N LEU A 160 21.07 -2.05 6.25
CA LEU A 160 20.30 -2.47 5.08
C LEU A 160 19.44 -3.68 5.44
N PHE A 161 18.15 -3.58 5.11
CA PHE A 161 17.18 -4.64 5.33
C PHE A 161 16.54 -5.00 3.99
N THR A 162 16.40 -6.29 3.72
CA THR A 162 15.82 -6.81 2.49
C THR A 162 14.66 -7.74 2.77
N SER A 163 13.75 -7.83 1.81
CA SER A 163 12.62 -8.75 1.83
C SER A 163 12.12 -9.01 0.41
N ARG A 164 11.61 -10.20 0.17
CA ARG A 164 10.88 -10.58 -1.05
C ARG A 164 9.37 -10.73 -0.81
N CYS A 165 8.91 -10.31 0.36
CA CYS A 165 7.51 -10.43 0.80
C CYS A 165 6.92 -9.04 1.11
N GLY A 166 7.37 -8.00 0.42
CA GLY A 166 6.77 -6.68 0.53
C GLY A 166 5.41 -6.62 -0.15
N GLU A 167 4.45 -5.98 0.49
CA GLU A 167 3.20 -5.58 -0.15
C GLU A 167 3.40 -4.27 -0.88
N LEU A 168 3.08 -4.25 -2.17
CA LEU A 168 3.00 -3.02 -2.96
C LEU A 168 1.63 -2.93 -3.61
N GLU A 169 0.95 -1.82 -3.35
CA GLU A 169 -0.32 -1.45 -3.97
C GLU A 169 -0.13 -0.17 -4.78
N VAL A 170 -0.50 -0.21 -6.04
CA VAL A 170 -0.44 0.94 -6.96
C VAL A 170 -1.84 1.25 -7.46
N PHE A 171 -2.28 2.48 -7.26
CA PHE A 171 -3.56 2.97 -7.77
C PHE A 171 -3.33 4.01 -8.87
N VAL A 172 -3.94 3.79 -10.01
CA VAL A 172 -3.81 4.64 -11.21
C VAL A 172 -5.17 4.89 -11.87
N PRO A 173 -5.33 6.04 -12.57
CA PRO A 173 -6.58 6.36 -13.25
C PRO A 173 -6.82 5.53 -14.50
N ASP A 174 -5.75 5.04 -15.14
CA ASP A 174 -5.82 4.27 -16.38
C ASP A 174 -5.31 2.84 -16.15
N PRO A 175 -5.85 1.83 -16.85
CA PRO A 175 -5.42 0.45 -16.65
C PRO A 175 -3.98 0.21 -17.11
N LEU A 176 -3.28 -0.67 -16.41
CA LEU A 176 -1.96 -1.15 -16.81
C LEU A 176 -2.09 -2.27 -17.84
N ASP A 177 -1.35 -2.13 -18.93
CA ASP A 177 -1.30 -3.16 -19.95
C ASP A 177 -0.74 -4.49 -19.42
N GLY A 178 -1.37 -5.59 -19.83
CA GLY A 178 -0.91 -6.95 -19.52
C GLY A 178 -1.24 -7.45 -18.10
N VAL A 179 -1.94 -6.66 -17.26
CA VAL A 179 -2.41 -7.12 -15.96
C VAL A 179 -3.92 -7.35 -15.99
N PRO A 180 -4.40 -8.60 -15.76
CA PRO A 180 -5.83 -8.89 -15.73
C PRO A 180 -6.54 -8.11 -14.62
N LEU A 181 -7.78 -7.63 -14.92
CA LEU A 181 -8.60 -6.89 -13.99
C LEU A 181 -9.74 -7.75 -13.44
N HIS A 182 -10.03 -7.59 -12.17
CA HIS A 182 -11.15 -8.19 -11.47
C HIS A 182 -12.02 -7.11 -10.79
N PRO A 183 -13.36 -7.16 -10.90
CA PRO A 183 -14.08 -8.01 -11.85
C PRO A 183 -13.75 -7.66 -13.31
N SER A 184 -13.88 -8.63 -14.19
CA SER A 184 -13.63 -8.45 -15.61
C SER A 184 -14.49 -7.32 -16.19
N PRO A 185 -14.05 -6.62 -17.24
CA PRO A 185 -14.87 -5.62 -17.91
C PRO A 185 -16.25 -6.18 -18.29
N GLY A 186 -17.30 -5.39 -18.02
CA GLY A 186 -18.68 -5.82 -18.27
C GLY A 186 -19.35 -6.63 -17.16
N TRP A 187 -18.62 -7.06 -16.13
CA TRP A 187 -19.24 -7.63 -14.94
C TRP A 187 -20.15 -6.59 -14.26
N LYS A 188 -21.35 -7.03 -13.87
CA LYS A 188 -22.29 -6.23 -13.08
C LYS A 188 -22.59 -6.98 -11.81
N PRO A 189 -22.65 -6.30 -10.65
CA PRO A 189 -23.11 -6.96 -9.42
C PRO A 189 -24.52 -7.49 -9.61
N ALA A 190 -24.84 -8.61 -8.97
CA ALA A 190 -26.21 -9.10 -8.90
C ALA A 190 -27.09 -8.05 -8.20
N ASP A 191 -28.35 -7.93 -8.66
CA ASP A 191 -29.32 -7.04 -8.05
C ASP A 191 -29.46 -7.36 -6.54
N GLY A 192 -29.10 -6.40 -5.69
CA GLY A 192 -29.14 -6.56 -4.22
C GLY A 192 -27.79 -6.50 -3.49
N ASP A 193 -26.66 -6.52 -4.20
CA ASP A 193 -25.33 -6.46 -3.58
C ASP A 193 -24.94 -5.05 -3.08
N TYR A 194 -25.69 -4.02 -3.44
CA TYR A 194 -25.53 -2.66 -2.92
C TYR A 194 -26.64 -2.33 -1.94
N ARG A 195 -26.50 -2.78 -0.70
CA ARG A 195 -27.20 -2.11 0.40
C ARG A 195 -26.30 -0.96 0.87
N SER A 196 -26.69 0.25 0.55
CA SER A 196 -26.17 1.45 1.19
C SER A 196 -26.42 1.34 2.70
N SER A 197 -25.37 1.09 3.46
CA SER A 197 -25.36 1.27 4.90
C SER A 197 -24.92 2.69 5.25
#